data_2a15c9c41c42441dccdb73c4d296ef03
#
_entry.id   2a15c9c41c42441dccdb73c4d296ef03
#
_cell.length_a   1.000
_cell.length_b   1.000
_cell.length_c   1.000
_cell.angle_alpha   90.00
_cell.angle_beta   90.00
_cell.angle_gamma   90.00
#
_symmetry.space_group_name_H-M   'P 1'
#
loop_
_entity.id
_entity.type
_entity.pdbx_description
1 polymer ?
#
loop_
_entity_poly.entity_id
_entity_poly.type
_entity_poly.pdbx_seq_one_letter_code
_entity_poly.pdbx_strand_id
1 'polypeptide(L)'
;MPLSPVLTSVGTYPFVRLEEAKRRVAARGVELIDFGVGDPRERTPSLIREALLASVDETSKYPLAEGIPELREAIAAWVRRRFGVRLDPARQVIPTLGSKEAIFSLAQVVVDRDGARNVVAFTEPGYPVYERGARFAGAEPVALPLLEQNAFLPDLSAVDLGRLAILWLNYPNNPTGAVAPREFLEQAAALARDNDFVLAADEAYTELWFDEPPPSALQVRSLRNVVVFNTLSKRSSMTGYRSGFAAGDDALIGAMRAFRPTVGTAPQEFVQRASVVAWGDEAHVEEARALYRAKRDALLPMLEAKGLRVAASRAGMYLWVEVEGDADAFAERLLEHGVVVSPGSFFGPSGEGYVRFALVPSLEDCRRAAALLEDAL
;
A
#
# COMPACT_ATOMS: atom_id res chain seq x y z
N MET A 1 -14.59 -27.70 -15.83
CA MET A 1 -15.47 -26.53 -15.69
C MET A 1 -14.76 -25.33 -16.28
N PRO A 2 -15.36 -24.56 -17.19
CA PRO A 2 -14.68 -23.42 -17.79
C PRO A 2 -14.57 -22.29 -16.75
N LEU A 3 -13.32 -21.94 -16.42
CA LEU A 3 -13.01 -20.78 -15.58
C LEU A 3 -12.72 -19.57 -16.46
N SER A 4 -12.86 -18.35 -15.89
CA SER A 4 -12.50 -17.13 -16.59
C SER A 4 -11.02 -17.16 -17.02
N PRO A 5 -10.71 -16.88 -18.31
CA PRO A 5 -9.32 -16.80 -18.76
C PRO A 5 -8.46 -15.79 -17.96
N VAL A 6 -9.09 -14.73 -17.45
CA VAL A 6 -8.41 -13.75 -16.57
C VAL A 6 -7.89 -14.42 -15.31
N LEU A 7 -8.71 -15.29 -14.67
CA LEU A 7 -8.30 -15.97 -13.45
C LEU A 7 -7.09 -16.90 -13.68
N THR A 8 -7.05 -17.57 -14.83
CA THR A 8 -5.93 -18.45 -15.20
C THR A 8 -4.68 -17.67 -15.61
N SER A 9 -4.82 -16.48 -16.19
CA SER A 9 -3.70 -15.64 -16.64
C SER A 9 -2.95 -14.92 -15.51
N VAL A 10 -3.60 -14.63 -14.38
CA VAL A 10 -2.96 -13.88 -13.27
C VAL A 10 -2.03 -14.74 -12.39
N GLY A 11 -1.94 -16.05 -12.64
CA GLY A 11 -1.04 -16.96 -11.95
C GLY A 11 -1.26 -17.05 -10.42
N THR A 12 -0.39 -17.81 -9.76
CA THR A 12 -0.37 -17.93 -8.30
C THR A 12 0.20 -16.66 -7.67
N TYR A 13 -0.43 -16.20 -6.60
CA TYR A 13 0.06 -15.03 -5.86
C TYR A 13 1.45 -15.35 -5.25
N PRO A 14 2.50 -14.54 -5.50
CA PRO A 14 3.89 -14.89 -5.16
C PRO A 14 4.10 -15.29 -3.69
N PHE A 15 3.41 -14.62 -2.78
CA PHE A 15 3.52 -14.88 -1.34
C PHE A 15 3.02 -16.27 -0.90
N VAL A 16 2.24 -16.98 -1.72
CA VAL A 16 1.85 -18.38 -1.43
C VAL A 16 3.08 -19.28 -1.46
N ARG A 17 3.98 -19.08 -2.43
CA ARG A 17 5.25 -19.85 -2.54
C ARG A 17 6.15 -19.59 -1.34
N LEU A 18 6.21 -18.34 -0.86
CA LEU A 18 6.97 -17.97 0.33
C LEU A 18 6.46 -18.71 1.57
N GLU A 19 5.14 -18.76 1.76
CA GLU A 19 4.54 -19.49 2.87
C GLU A 19 4.83 -21.01 2.83
N GLU A 20 4.85 -21.61 1.66
CA GLU A 20 5.23 -23.01 1.48
C GLU A 20 6.71 -23.24 1.81
N ALA A 21 7.60 -22.35 1.38
CA ALA A 21 9.02 -22.42 1.70
C ALA A 21 9.28 -22.27 3.20
N LYS A 22 8.64 -21.32 3.86
CA LYS A 22 8.67 -21.11 5.32
C LYS A 22 8.26 -22.39 6.07
N ARG A 23 7.15 -23.01 5.68
CA ARG A 23 6.68 -24.26 6.31
C ARG A 23 7.70 -25.38 6.20
N ARG A 24 8.37 -25.54 5.04
CA ARG A 24 9.39 -26.57 4.84
C ARG A 24 10.59 -26.36 5.76
N VAL A 25 11.06 -25.12 5.92
CA VAL A 25 12.22 -24.80 6.77
C VAL A 25 11.87 -24.94 8.25
N ALA A 26 10.71 -24.41 8.66
CA ALA A 26 10.23 -24.53 10.04
C ALA A 26 10.02 -25.98 10.47
N ALA A 27 9.60 -26.88 9.56
CA ALA A 27 9.46 -28.32 9.84
C ALA A 27 10.78 -29.01 10.20
N ARG A 28 11.93 -28.39 9.88
CA ARG A 28 13.28 -28.87 10.26
C ARG A 28 13.75 -28.33 11.62
N GLY A 29 12.91 -27.59 12.32
CA GLY A 29 13.21 -27.02 13.64
C GLY A 29 13.93 -25.66 13.58
N VAL A 30 14.02 -25.02 12.41
CA VAL A 30 14.60 -23.67 12.26
C VAL A 30 13.59 -22.64 12.72
N GLU A 31 13.94 -21.80 13.68
CA GLU A 31 13.15 -20.66 14.10
C GLU A 31 13.23 -19.56 13.05
N LEU A 32 12.06 -19.01 12.63
CA LEU A 32 11.99 -18.03 11.55
C LEU A 32 11.72 -16.62 12.09
N ILE A 33 12.54 -15.66 11.68
CA ILE A 33 12.28 -14.23 11.82
C ILE A 33 11.80 -13.71 10.46
N ASP A 34 10.52 -13.34 10.39
CA ASP A 34 9.84 -13.15 9.12
C ASP A 34 9.67 -11.66 8.76
N PHE A 35 10.52 -11.19 7.84
CA PHE A 35 10.45 -9.89 7.15
C PHE A 35 9.78 -9.99 5.76
N GLY A 36 9.23 -11.15 5.38
CA GLY A 36 8.69 -11.37 4.04
C GLY A 36 7.39 -10.64 3.78
N VAL A 37 6.41 -10.73 4.68
CA VAL A 37 5.08 -10.15 4.49
C VAL A 37 4.92 -8.85 5.26
N GLY A 38 4.54 -7.77 4.57
CA GLY A 38 4.32 -6.44 5.15
C GLY A 38 3.00 -6.34 5.94
N ASP A 39 2.82 -7.17 6.96
CA ASP A 39 1.66 -7.18 7.86
C ASP A 39 2.11 -6.76 9.27
N PRO A 40 1.80 -5.51 9.73
CA PRO A 40 2.13 -5.05 11.07
C PRO A 40 1.70 -6.02 12.17
N ARG A 41 2.62 -6.34 13.07
CA ARG A 41 2.38 -7.25 14.21
C ARG A 41 2.24 -6.52 15.54
N GLU A 42 2.36 -5.21 15.53
CA GLU A 42 2.13 -4.35 16.69
C GLU A 42 0.69 -4.46 17.17
N ARG A 43 0.52 -4.31 18.47
CA ARG A 43 -0.83 -4.28 19.06
C ARG A 43 -1.60 -3.07 18.53
N THR A 44 -2.83 -3.27 18.09
CA THR A 44 -3.74 -2.14 17.86
C THR A 44 -3.89 -1.36 19.18
N PRO A 45 -3.77 -0.02 19.16
CA PRO A 45 -3.88 0.82 20.37
C PRO A 45 -5.12 0.54 21.20
N SER A 46 -5.01 0.63 22.54
CA SER A 46 -6.11 0.31 23.46
C SER A 46 -7.34 1.17 23.20
N LEU A 47 -7.15 2.49 22.99
CA LEU A 47 -8.24 3.42 22.69
C LEU A 47 -9.09 2.99 21.48
N ILE A 48 -8.47 2.39 20.46
CA ILE A 48 -9.18 1.91 19.25
C ILE A 48 -9.95 0.63 19.57
N ARG A 49 -9.32 -0.31 20.32
CA ARG A 49 -9.97 -1.57 20.71
C ARG A 49 -11.15 -1.32 21.65
N GLU A 50 -11.02 -0.39 22.59
CA GLU A 50 -12.08 0.02 23.52
C GLU A 50 -13.24 0.66 22.76
N ALA A 51 -12.96 1.55 21.78
CA ALA A 51 -13.98 2.14 20.93
C ALA A 51 -14.71 1.08 20.09
N LEU A 52 -14.00 0.05 19.58
CA LEU A 52 -14.62 -1.06 18.87
C LEU A 52 -15.60 -1.82 19.78
N LEU A 53 -15.13 -2.22 20.97
CA LEU A 53 -15.93 -2.99 21.91
C LEU A 53 -17.17 -2.22 22.38
N ALA A 54 -17.03 -0.91 22.62
CA ALA A 54 -18.13 -0.03 23.01
C ALA A 54 -19.14 0.22 21.87
N SER A 55 -18.79 -0.13 20.64
CA SER A 55 -19.63 0.09 19.44
C SER A 55 -20.32 -1.16 18.93
N VAL A 56 -20.16 -2.30 19.60
CA VAL A 56 -20.84 -3.55 19.26
C VAL A 56 -22.24 -3.54 19.93
N ASP A 57 -23.27 -3.32 19.13
CA ASP A 57 -24.67 -3.31 19.57
C ASP A 57 -25.25 -4.73 19.67
N GLU A 58 -26.32 -4.90 20.47
CA GLU A 58 -27.06 -6.17 20.59
C GLU A 58 -27.76 -6.55 19.28
N THR A 59 -28.07 -5.59 18.43
CA THR A 59 -28.73 -5.78 17.13
C THR A 59 -27.81 -5.33 16.00
N SER A 60 -27.92 -5.98 14.84
CA SER A 60 -27.16 -5.62 13.66
C SER A 60 -28.06 -5.16 12.51
N LYS A 61 -27.54 -4.24 11.70
CA LYS A 61 -28.18 -3.79 10.46
C LYS A 61 -27.14 -3.76 9.33
N TYR A 62 -27.60 -3.75 8.10
CA TYR A 62 -26.72 -3.53 6.96
C TYR A 62 -26.09 -2.13 7.05
N PRO A 63 -24.75 -2.02 6.99
CA PRO A 63 -24.08 -0.73 6.98
C PRO A 63 -24.30 -0.02 5.64
N LEU A 64 -24.26 1.31 5.67
CA LEU A 64 -24.30 2.11 4.45
C LEU A 64 -22.96 2.00 3.70
N ALA A 65 -23.02 1.79 2.39
CA ALA A 65 -21.83 1.71 1.53
C ALA A 65 -21.01 3.02 1.51
N GLU A 66 -21.67 4.15 1.73
CA GLU A 66 -21.01 5.46 1.86
C GLU A 66 -20.36 5.73 3.22
N GLY A 67 -20.59 4.84 4.20
CA GLY A 67 -20.11 4.98 5.56
C GLY A 67 -20.89 5.99 6.40
N ILE A 68 -20.60 6.01 7.72
CA ILE A 68 -21.22 6.96 8.64
C ILE A 68 -20.64 8.38 8.43
N PRO A 69 -21.44 9.44 8.62
CA PRO A 69 -20.99 10.83 8.48
C PRO A 69 -19.78 11.16 9.36
N GLU A 70 -19.80 10.69 10.61
CA GLU A 70 -18.74 10.94 11.59
C GLU A 70 -17.37 10.43 11.13
N LEU A 71 -17.33 9.30 10.41
CA LEU A 71 -16.07 8.77 9.87
C LEU A 71 -15.58 9.62 8.69
N ARG A 72 -16.48 10.05 7.80
CA ARG A 72 -16.11 10.92 6.67
C ARG A 72 -15.60 12.29 7.18
N GLU A 73 -16.22 12.83 8.21
CA GLU A 73 -15.78 14.06 8.88
C GLU A 73 -14.42 13.88 9.57
N ALA A 74 -14.20 12.77 10.29
CA ALA A 74 -12.92 12.47 10.94
C ALA A 74 -11.78 12.35 9.92
N ILE A 75 -12.03 11.70 8.77
CA ILE A 75 -11.06 11.58 7.68
C ILE A 75 -10.76 12.96 7.08
N ALA A 76 -11.79 13.78 6.77
CA ALA A 76 -11.59 15.12 6.24
C ALA A 76 -10.84 16.04 7.22
N ALA A 77 -11.13 15.91 8.52
CA ALA A 77 -10.42 16.64 9.58
C ALA A 77 -8.94 16.20 9.67
N TRP A 78 -8.65 14.89 9.56
CA TRP A 78 -7.30 14.38 9.51
C TRP A 78 -6.53 14.90 8.27
N VAL A 79 -7.13 14.84 7.08
CA VAL A 79 -6.54 15.38 5.84
C VAL A 79 -6.21 16.88 6.01
N ARG A 80 -7.09 17.63 6.63
CA ARG A 80 -6.85 19.06 6.91
C ARG A 80 -5.68 19.26 7.88
N ARG A 81 -5.60 18.49 8.96
CA ARG A 81 -4.47 18.60 9.93
C ARG A 81 -3.15 18.22 9.29
N ARG A 82 -3.14 17.13 8.54
CA ARG A 82 -1.91 16.52 8.01
C ARG A 82 -1.38 17.21 6.76
N PHE A 83 -2.26 17.62 5.84
CA PHE A 83 -1.90 18.12 4.52
C PHE A 83 -2.35 19.55 4.26
N GLY A 84 -3.11 20.17 5.15
CA GLY A 84 -3.67 21.51 4.97
C GLY A 84 -4.82 21.59 3.95
N VAL A 85 -5.30 20.44 3.45
CA VAL A 85 -6.34 20.37 2.40
C VAL A 85 -7.73 20.30 3.02
N ARG A 86 -8.68 21.02 2.46
CA ARG A 86 -10.09 20.97 2.86
C ARG A 86 -10.87 20.12 1.86
N LEU A 87 -11.50 19.07 2.34
CA LEU A 87 -12.42 18.21 1.57
C LEU A 87 -13.85 18.40 2.08
N ASP A 88 -14.81 18.29 1.17
CA ASP A 88 -16.22 18.09 1.53
C ASP A 88 -16.42 16.62 1.94
N PRO A 89 -16.69 16.33 3.24
CA PRO A 89 -16.82 14.96 3.72
C PRO A 89 -18.02 14.22 3.11
N ALA A 90 -19.03 14.93 2.62
CA ALA A 90 -20.20 14.32 2.00
C ALA A 90 -19.97 13.93 0.53
N ARG A 91 -19.09 14.65 -0.19
CA ARG A 91 -18.92 14.49 -1.63
C ARG A 91 -17.56 13.89 -2.01
N GLN A 92 -16.51 14.21 -1.27
CA GLN A 92 -15.12 13.94 -1.64
C GLN A 92 -14.46 12.87 -0.78
N VAL A 93 -15.18 12.19 0.11
CA VAL A 93 -14.66 11.14 0.99
C VAL A 93 -15.60 9.94 0.99
N ILE A 94 -15.05 8.73 0.86
CA ILE A 94 -15.77 7.48 1.05
C ILE A 94 -14.93 6.48 1.85
N PRO A 95 -15.42 5.95 3.00
CA PRO A 95 -14.78 4.87 3.74
C PRO A 95 -14.75 3.56 2.95
N THR A 96 -13.69 2.78 3.11
CA THR A 96 -13.45 1.53 2.38
C THR A 96 -13.09 0.38 3.31
N LEU A 97 -13.20 -0.88 2.82
CA LEU A 97 -12.78 -2.09 3.54
C LEU A 97 -11.24 -2.29 3.48
N GLY A 98 -10.49 -1.36 4.05
CA GLY A 98 -9.09 -1.13 3.74
C GLY A 98 -8.95 -0.54 2.33
N SER A 99 -7.74 -0.15 1.91
CA SER A 99 -7.53 0.40 0.56
C SER A 99 -7.66 -0.66 -0.54
N LYS A 100 -7.28 -1.90 -0.27
CA LYS A 100 -7.13 -2.97 -1.28
C LYS A 100 -8.36 -3.22 -2.15
N GLU A 101 -9.55 -3.31 -1.55
CA GLU A 101 -10.78 -3.58 -2.32
C GLU A 101 -11.15 -2.42 -3.23
N ALA A 102 -10.97 -1.19 -2.74
CA ALA A 102 -11.28 0.01 -3.51
C ALA A 102 -10.25 0.24 -4.64
N ILE A 103 -8.98 -0.07 -4.40
CA ILE A 103 -7.93 -0.10 -5.42
C ILE A 103 -8.28 -1.09 -6.54
N PHE A 104 -8.65 -2.32 -6.16
CA PHE A 104 -9.06 -3.33 -7.14
C PHE A 104 -10.31 -2.90 -7.93
N SER A 105 -11.28 -2.31 -7.24
CA SER A 105 -12.57 -1.95 -7.82
C SER A 105 -12.53 -0.70 -8.70
N LEU A 106 -11.56 0.20 -8.53
CA LEU A 106 -11.49 1.46 -9.27
C LEU A 106 -11.47 1.23 -10.79
N ALA A 107 -10.73 0.23 -11.26
CA ALA A 107 -10.67 -0.07 -12.68
C ALA A 107 -12.06 -0.45 -13.25
N GLN A 108 -12.91 -1.11 -12.46
CA GLN A 108 -14.27 -1.48 -12.85
C GLN A 108 -15.22 -0.28 -12.89
N VAL A 109 -14.88 0.79 -12.20
CA VAL A 109 -15.64 2.05 -12.17
C VAL A 109 -15.25 2.97 -13.34
N VAL A 110 -13.95 2.95 -13.73
CA VAL A 110 -13.36 3.96 -14.64
C VAL A 110 -13.15 3.43 -16.06
N VAL A 111 -12.78 2.15 -16.20
CA VAL A 111 -12.40 1.60 -17.51
C VAL A 111 -13.63 1.37 -18.39
N ASP A 112 -13.62 2.00 -19.56
CA ASP A 112 -14.52 1.63 -20.65
C ASP A 112 -13.83 0.55 -21.51
N ARG A 113 -14.28 -0.70 -21.33
CA ARG A 113 -13.69 -1.86 -21.99
C ARG A 113 -13.69 -1.75 -23.51
N ASP A 114 -14.76 -1.21 -24.09
CA ASP A 114 -14.99 -1.11 -25.53
C ASP A 114 -14.59 0.28 -26.06
N GLY A 115 -14.19 1.18 -25.18
CA GLY A 115 -13.80 2.54 -25.51
C GLY A 115 -12.31 2.72 -25.82
N ALA A 116 -11.96 3.95 -26.18
CA ALA A 116 -10.58 4.30 -26.50
C ALA A 116 -9.64 4.29 -25.27
N ARG A 117 -10.17 4.51 -24.06
CA ARG A 117 -9.41 4.59 -22.80
C ARG A 117 -9.48 3.26 -22.03
N ASN A 118 -8.63 2.33 -22.44
CA ASN A 118 -8.60 0.97 -21.91
C ASN A 118 -7.23 0.54 -21.37
N VAL A 119 -6.31 1.48 -21.16
CA VAL A 119 -5.00 1.22 -20.55
C VAL A 119 -5.01 1.62 -19.07
N VAL A 120 -4.46 0.76 -18.22
CA VAL A 120 -4.18 1.05 -16.82
C VAL A 120 -2.68 0.94 -16.60
N ALA A 121 -2.02 2.08 -16.39
CA ALA A 121 -0.60 2.13 -16.08
C ALA A 121 -0.38 2.09 -14.55
N PHE A 122 0.70 1.43 -14.13
CA PHE A 122 1.08 1.30 -12.72
C PHE A 122 2.59 1.19 -12.56
N THR A 123 3.08 1.62 -11.41
CA THR A 123 4.51 1.59 -11.09
C THR A 123 4.99 0.18 -10.74
N GLU A 124 6.18 -0.21 -11.24
CA GLU A 124 6.84 -1.48 -11.01
C GLU A 124 8.33 -1.26 -10.69
N PRO A 125 8.92 -1.87 -9.60
CA PRO A 125 8.27 -2.82 -8.70
C PRO A 125 7.11 -2.20 -7.94
N GLY A 126 6.05 -3.00 -7.70
CA GLY A 126 4.82 -2.45 -7.14
C GLY A 126 3.86 -3.50 -6.56
N TYR A 127 2.71 -3.01 -6.14
CA TYR A 127 1.68 -3.83 -5.55
C TYR A 127 0.85 -4.55 -6.62
N PRO A 128 0.78 -5.91 -6.64
CA PRO A 128 0.20 -6.67 -7.74
C PRO A 128 -1.30 -6.43 -7.98
N VAL A 129 -1.98 -5.71 -7.08
CA VAL A 129 -3.43 -5.48 -7.17
C VAL A 129 -3.79 -4.51 -8.28
N TYR A 130 -2.90 -3.61 -8.66
CA TYR A 130 -3.16 -2.66 -9.77
C TYR A 130 -3.32 -3.39 -11.09
N GLU A 131 -2.37 -4.28 -11.43
CA GLU A 131 -2.43 -5.12 -12.62
C GLU A 131 -3.68 -6.03 -12.61
N ARG A 132 -3.94 -6.68 -11.46
CA ARG A 132 -5.08 -7.60 -11.33
C ARG A 132 -6.40 -6.87 -11.52
N GLY A 133 -6.56 -5.69 -10.92
CA GLY A 133 -7.74 -4.84 -11.10
C GLY A 133 -7.96 -4.47 -12.57
N ALA A 134 -6.89 -4.08 -13.27
CA ALA A 134 -6.92 -3.77 -14.70
C ALA A 134 -7.40 -4.97 -15.54
N ARG A 135 -6.78 -6.15 -15.35
CA ARG A 135 -7.14 -7.37 -16.09
C ARG A 135 -8.59 -7.81 -15.85
N PHE A 136 -9.07 -7.75 -14.61
CA PHE A 136 -10.47 -8.09 -14.29
C PHE A 136 -11.47 -7.06 -14.83
N ALA A 137 -11.06 -5.80 -15.01
CA ALA A 137 -11.84 -4.78 -15.69
C ALA A 137 -11.81 -4.91 -17.23
N GLY A 138 -10.93 -5.77 -17.78
CA GLY A 138 -10.72 -5.93 -19.22
C GLY A 138 -9.82 -4.87 -19.83
N ALA A 139 -9.05 -4.15 -19.01
CA ALA A 139 -8.07 -3.18 -19.47
C ALA A 139 -6.72 -3.83 -19.80
N GLU A 140 -5.93 -3.16 -20.62
CA GLU A 140 -4.53 -3.47 -20.87
C GLU A 140 -3.67 -2.94 -19.70
N PRO A 141 -2.98 -3.78 -18.94
CA PRO A 141 -2.07 -3.33 -17.90
C PRO A 141 -0.72 -2.94 -18.51
N VAL A 142 -0.18 -1.77 -18.11
CA VAL A 142 1.13 -1.27 -18.53
C VAL A 142 1.97 -0.98 -17.30
N ALA A 143 3.07 -1.71 -17.14
CA ALA A 143 4.04 -1.46 -16.06
C ALA A 143 4.97 -0.30 -16.42
N LEU A 144 5.18 0.61 -15.48
CA LEU A 144 6.13 1.72 -15.58
C LEU A 144 7.30 1.45 -14.63
N PRO A 145 8.50 1.18 -15.15
CA PRO A 145 9.65 0.83 -14.31
C PRO A 145 10.06 1.96 -13.36
N LEU A 146 10.26 1.61 -12.09
CA LEU A 146 10.85 2.47 -11.07
C LEU A 146 12.34 2.17 -10.97
N LEU A 147 13.16 2.98 -11.59
CA LEU A 147 14.60 2.82 -11.61
C LEU A 147 15.26 3.78 -10.62
N GLU A 148 16.32 3.33 -9.95
CA GLU A 148 17.05 4.15 -8.99
C GLU A 148 17.63 5.42 -9.61
N GLN A 149 18.13 5.34 -10.84
CA GLN A 149 18.65 6.49 -11.60
C GLN A 149 17.62 7.62 -11.77
N ASN A 150 16.32 7.30 -11.67
CA ASN A 150 15.20 8.25 -11.70
C ASN A 150 14.61 8.47 -10.30
N ALA A 151 15.37 8.19 -9.23
CA ALA A 151 14.92 8.26 -7.84
C ALA A 151 13.62 7.45 -7.59
N PHE A 152 13.44 6.33 -8.30
CA PHE A 152 12.24 5.50 -8.28
C PHE A 152 10.95 6.26 -8.67
N LEU A 153 11.05 7.23 -9.57
CA LEU A 153 9.91 7.87 -10.21
C LEU A 153 9.70 7.28 -11.62
N PRO A 154 8.46 7.01 -12.05
CA PRO A 154 8.20 6.50 -13.39
C PRO A 154 8.38 7.60 -14.45
N ASP A 155 8.79 7.20 -15.63
CA ASP A 155 8.75 8.05 -16.83
C ASP A 155 7.31 8.10 -17.38
N LEU A 156 6.62 9.23 -17.15
CA LEU A 156 5.24 9.42 -17.60
C LEU A 156 5.11 9.59 -19.12
N SER A 157 6.21 9.80 -19.84
CA SER A 157 6.21 9.86 -21.30
C SER A 157 6.18 8.48 -21.97
N ALA A 158 6.42 7.43 -21.18
CA ALA A 158 6.46 6.04 -21.69
C ALA A 158 5.07 5.42 -21.93
N VAL A 159 3.98 6.15 -21.60
CA VAL A 159 2.61 5.66 -21.78
C VAL A 159 1.82 6.55 -22.75
N ASP A 160 1.00 5.91 -23.61
CA ASP A 160 0.08 6.62 -24.49
C ASP A 160 -1.06 7.24 -23.67
N LEU A 161 -0.96 8.54 -23.39
CA LEU A 161 -1.94 9.31 -22.62
C LEU A 161 -3.33 9.31 -23.27
N GLY A 162 -3.42 9.15 -24.60
CA GLY A 162 -4.69 9.08 -25.32
C GLY A 162 -5.49 7.82 -25.02
N ARG A 163 -4.82 6.71 -24.66
CA ARG A 163 -5.43 5.44 -24.29
C ARG A 163 -5.55 5.23 -22.77
N LEU A 164 -4.90 6.06 -21.98
CA LEU A 164 -4.80 5.89 -20.54
C LEU A 164 -6.16 6.15 -19.86
N ALA A 165 -6.64 5.19 -19.07
CA ALA A 165 -7.80 5.32 -18.20
C ALA A 165 -7.37 5.65 -16.77
N ILE A 166 -6.36 4.94 -16.25
CA ILE A 166 -5.87 5.10 -14.87
C ILE A 166 -4.35 5.07 -14.86
N LEU A 167 -3.73 6.02 -14.16
CA LEU A 167 -2.33 5.97 -13.71
C LEU A 167 -2.29 5.71 -12.20
N TRP A 168 -1.74 4.56 -11.80
CA TRP A 168 -1.47 4.25 -10.41
C TRP A 168 -0.09 4.74 -10.00
N LEU A 169 -0.03 5.57 -8.97
CA LEU A 169 1.18 5.92 -8.25
C LEU A 169 1.07 5.42 -6.80
N ASN A 170 2.11 4.81 -6.29
CA ASN A 170 2.18 4.38 -4.89
C ASN A 170 3.38 5.03 -4.20
N TYR A 171 3.12 6.05 -3.40
CA TYR A 171 4.14 6.76 -2.60
C TYR A 171 3.61 7.13 -1.21
N PRO A 172 4.37 6.83 -0.13
CA PRO A 172 5.62 6.05 -0.13
C PRO A 172 5.45 4.68 -0.76
N ASN A 173 6.44 4.27 -1.57
CA ASN A 173 6.32 3.09 -2.41
C ASN A 173 6.53 1.79 -1.62
N ASN A 174 5.74 0.80 -1.92
CA ASN A 174 6.00 -0.61 -1.60
C ASN A 174 6.40 -1.32 -2.92
N PRO A 175 7.66 -1.81 -3.05
CA PRO A 175 8.57 -2.20 -1.97
C PRO A 175 9.70 -1.22 -1.64
N THR A 176 9.96 -0.18 -2.43
CA THR A 176 11.22 0.57 -2.40
C THR A 176 11.35 1.53 -1.21
N GLY A 177 10.25 1.95 -0.58
CA GLY A 177 10.24 3.01 0.43
C GLY A 177 10.57 4.40 -0.12
N ALA A 178 10.59 4.58 -1.44
CA ALA A 178 10.78 5.86 -2.10
C ALA A 178 9.60 6.80 -1.88
N VAL A 179 9.85 8.10 -1.95
CA VAL A 179 8.86 9.17 -1.79
C VAL A 179 8.87 10.05 -3.03
N ALA A 180 7.70 10.28 -3.62
CA ALA A 180 7.58 11.23 -4.72
C ALA A 180 7.57 12.68 -4.20
N PRO A 181 8.30 13.61 -4.81
CA PRO A 181 8.21 15.02 -4.49
C PRO A 181 6.86 15.60 -4.92
N ARG A 182 6.45 16.68 -4.25
CA ARG A 182 5.16 17.33 -4.53
C ARG A 182 5.03 17.80 -5.97
N GLU A 183 6.10 18.28 -6.53
CA GLU A 183 6.19 18.76 -7.92
C GLU A 183 5.87 17.65 -8.92
N PHE A 184 6.34 16.42 -8.66
CA PHE A 184 6.01 15.26 -9.49
C PHE A 184 4.53 14.88 -9.42
N LEU A 185 3.94 14.92 -8.21
CA LEU A 185 2.50 14.66 -8.02
C LEU A 185 1.65 15.73 -8.72
N GLU A 186 2.06 17.01 -8.67
CA GLU A 186 1.40 18.11 -9.40
C GLU A 186 1.50 17.92 -10.92
N GLN A 187 2.65 17.50 -11.43
CA GLN A 187 2.83 17.19 -12.85
C GLN A 187 1.90 16.04 -13.29
N ALA A 188 1.85 14.96 -12.53
CA ALA A 188 0.98 13.81 -12.83
C ALA A 188 -0.50 14.21 -12.80
N ALA A 189 -0.91 15.03 -11.84
CA ALA A 189 -2.29 15.53 -11.73
C ALA A 189 -2.65 16.48 -12.88
N ALA A 190 -1.72 17.32 -13.33
CA ALA A 190 -1.91 18.18 -14.50
C ALA A 190 -2.11 17.35 -15.77
N LEU A 191 -1.26 16.33 -15.99
CA LEU A 191 -1.41 15.40 -17.10
C LEU A 191 -2.75 14.65 -17.06
N ALA A 192 -3.19 14.20 -15.89
CA ALA A 192 -4.47 13.52 -15.71
C ALA A 192 -5.66 14.41 -16.09
N ARG A 193 -5.64 15.66 -15.64
CA ARG A 193 -6.68 16.64 -15.99
C ARG A 193 -6.68 16.99 -17.47
N ASP A 194 -5.50 17.25 -18.04
CA ASP A 194 -5.36 17.78 -19.41
C ASP A 194 -5.58 16.69 -20.48
N ASN A 195 -5.40 15.41 -20.12
CA ASN A 195 -5.62 14.26 -20.99
C ASN A 195 -6.79 13.38 -20.58
N ASP A 196 -7.57 13.78 -19.57
CA ASP A 196 -8.81 13.14 -19.13
C ASP A 196 -8.66 11.66 -18.74
N PHE A 197 -7.62 11.33 -17.99
CA PHE A 197 -7.44 10.04 -17.30
C PHE A 197 -7.47 10.23 -15.78
N VAL A 198 -7.58 9.15 -15.02
CA VAL A 198 -7.59 9.19 -13.55
C VAL A 198 -6.18 8.99 -13.00
N LEU A 199 -5.70 9.95 -12.20
CA LEU A 199 -4.57 9.75 -11.32
C LEU A 199 -5.06 9.10 -10.01
N ALA A 200 -4.67 7.87 -9.78
CA ALA A 200 -4.98 7.11 -8.57
C ALA A 200 -3.71 6.96 -7.71
N ALA A 201 -3.70 7.58 -6.53
CA ALA A 201 -2.56 7.55 -5.61
C ALA A 201 -2.84 6.63 -4.42
N ASP A 202 -2.07 5.53 -4.32
CA ASP A 202 -2.07 4.66 -3.14
C ASP A 202 -1.07 5.20 -2.12
N GLU A 203 -1.60 5.80 -1.05
CA GLU A 203 -0.86 6.48 -0.01
C GLU A 203 -0.91 5.72 1.34
N ALA A 204 -0.96 4.40 1.29
CA ALA A 204 -1.11 3.55 2.49
C ALA A 204 0.01 3.74 3.53
N TYR A 205 1.15 4.30 3.15
CA TYR A 205 2.34 4.42 4.01
C TYR A 205 2.70 5.87 4.37
N THR A 206 1.89 6.87 4.05
CA THR A 206 2.17 8.30 4.29
C THR A 206 2.38 8.67 5.75
N GLU A 207 1.90 7.85 6.67
CA GLU A 207 2.09 8.11 8.10
C GLU A 207 3.33 7.45 8.71
N LEU A 208 4.02 6.62 7.93
CA LEU A 208 5.25 5.97 8.35
C LEU A 208 6.43 6.57 7.56
N TRP A 209 7.16 7.49 8.17
CA TRP A 209 8.35 8.11 7.57
C TRP A 209 9.50 8.14 8.57
N PHE A 210 10.73 8.27 8.06
CA PHE A 210 11.92 8.26 8.89
C PHE A 210 12.51 9.66 9.07
N ASP A 211 12.55 10.47 8.02
CA ASP A 211 13.17 11.79 8.04
C ASP A 211 12.11 12.90 7.92
N GLU A 212 11.44 13.00 6.81
CA GLU A 212 10.47 14.04 6.50
C GLU A 212 9.09 13.47 6.16
N PRO A 213 8.01 14.17 6.55
CA PRO A 213 6.66 13.76 6.22
C PRO A 213 6.41 13.80 4.70
N PRO A 214 5.99 12.68 4.08
CA PRO A 214 5.69 12.64 2.66
C PRO A 214 4.54 13.59 2.28
N PRO A 215 4.56 14.17 1.06
CA PRO A 215 3.41 14.86 0.51
C PRO A 215 2.29 13.89 0.12
N SER A 216 1.11 14.44 -0.17
CA SER A 216 -0.05 13.72 -0.70
C SER A 216 -0.48 14.30 -2.05
N ALA A 217 -1.00 13.45 -2.93
CA ALA A 217 -1.66 13.89 -4.15
C ALA A 217 -2.93 14.73 -3.88
N LEU A 218 -3.46 14.73 -2.66
CA LEU A 218 -4.50 15.69 -2.25
C LEU A 218 -4.02 17.14 -2.21
N GLN A 219 -2.71 17.39 -2.15
CA GLN A 219 -2.14 18.75 -2.09
C GLN A 219 -1.94 19.42 -3.45
N VAL A 220 -2.35 18.77 -4.54
CA VAL A 220 -2.29 19.35 -5.88
C VAL A 220 -3.29 20.50 -6.05
N ARG A 221 -3.06 21.37 -7.03
CA ARG A 221 -3.89 22.58 -7.25
C ARG A 221 -5.34 22.26 -7.59
N SER A 222 -5.61 21.13 -8.23
CA SER A 222 -6.95 20.71 -8.62
C SER A 222 -7.09 19.20 -8.41
N LEU A 223 -8.15 18.80 -7.70
CA LEU A 223 -8.48 17.39 -7.49
C LEU A 223 -9.27 16.78 -8.66
N ARG A 224 -9.54 17.52 -9.74
CA ARG A 224 -10.20 16.95 -10.92
C ARG A 224 -9.38 15.77 -11.46
N ASN A 225 -10.04 14.63 -11.62
CA ASN A 225 -9.46 13.35 -12.03
C ASN A 225 -8.42 12.77 -11.04
N VAL A 226 -8.38 13.21 -9.79
CA VAL A 226 -7.44 12.70 -8.77
C VAL A 226 -8.20 11.97 -7.68
N VAL A 227 -7.77 10.75 -7.35
CA VAL A 227 -8.28 10.00 -6.19
C VAL A 227 -7.12 9.41 -5.39
N VAL A 228 -7.16 9.60 -4.07
CA VAL A 228 -6.17 9.09 -3.11
C VAL A 228 -6.80 7.99 -2.29
N PHE A 229 -6.05 6.90 -2.07
CA PHE A 229 -6.41 5.78 -1.21
C PHE A 229 -5.50 5.75 0.00
N ASN A 230 -6.08 5.59 1.18
CA ASN A 230 -5.32 5.44 2.42
C ASN A 230 -5.97 4.39 3.33
N THR A 231 -5.25 3.93 4.37
CA THR A 231 -5.71 2.83 5.22
C THR A 231 -5.17 2.94 6.65
N LEU A 232 -5.97 2.54 7.61
CA LEU A 232 -5.55 2.37 9.01
C LEU A 232 -4.71 1.11 9.23
N SER A 233 -4.61 0.22 8.23
CA SER A 233 -3.84 -1.02 8.34
C SER A 233 -2.40 -0.78 8.74
N LYS A 234 -1.75 0.27 8.19
CA LYS A 234 -0.35 0.58 8.44
C LYS A 234 -0.18 1.66 9.49
N ARG A 235 -1.00 2.71 9.40
CA ARG A 235 -0.99 3.84 10.32
C ARG A 235 -1.26 3.44 11.77
N SER A 236 -2.20 2.49 11.99
CA SER A 236 -2.77 2.21 13.31
C SER A 236 -2.76 0.71 13.69
N SER A 237 -1.97 -0.11 12.99
CA SER A 237 -1.91 -1.57 13.19
C SER A 237 -3.30 -2.23 13.18
N MET A 238 -4.15 -1.81 12.23
CA MET A 238 -5.55 -2.25 12.09
C MET A 238 -5.75 -3.14 10.85
N THR A 239 -4.81 -4.02 10.53
CA THR A 239 -4.89 -4.84 9.30
C THR A 239 -6.14 -5.70 9.22
N GLY A 240 -6.52 -6.35 10.34
CA GLY A 240 -7.71 -7.19 10.45
C GLY A 240 -9.03 -6.43 10.51
N TYR A 241 -9.03 -5.15 10.87
CA TYR A 241 -10.24 -4.32 10.95
C TYR A 241 -10.81 -3.95 9.59
N ARG A 242 -9.99 -4.01 8.54
CA ARG A 242 -10.41 -3.66 7.18
C ARG A 242 -10.98 -2.25 7.09
N SER A 243 -10.23 -1.24 7.48
CA SER A 243 -10.62 0.18 7.42
C SER A 243 -9.63 1.03 6.62
N GLY A 244 -10.17 1.88 5.77
CA GLY A 244 -9.45 2.84 4.93
C GLY A 244 -10.43 3.83 4.32
N PHE A 245 -9.96 4.62 3.36
CA PHE A 245 -10.79 5.53 2.61
C PHE A 245 -10.26 5.75 1.19
N ALA A 246 -11.15 6.24 0.30
CA ALA A 246 -10.80 6.96 -0.91
C ALA A 246 -11.27 8.41 -0.79
N ALA A 247 -10.47 9.37 -1.29
CA ALA A 247 -10.81 10.78 -1.28
C ALA A 247 -10.23 11.53 -2.48
N GLY A 248 -10.90 12.57 -2.97
CA GLY A 248 -10.43 13.35 -4.11
C GLY A 248 -11.55 13.97 -4.94
N ASP A 249 -11.53 13.73 -6.25
CA ASP A 249 -12.53 14.20 -7.20
C ASP A 249 -13.94 13.74 -6.79
N ASP A 250 -14.88 14.67 -6.72
CA ASP A 250 -16.24 14.40 -6.27
C ASP A 250 -17.05 13.52 -7.24
N ALA A 251 -16.77 13.59 -8.53
CA ALA A 251 -17.40 12.74 -9.53
C ALA A 251 -16.88 11.28 -9.41
N LEU A 252 -15.58 11.09 -9.20
CA LEU A 252 -15.00 9.75 -8.96
C LEU A 252 -15.52 9.13 -7.65
N ILE A 253 -15.56 9.91 -6.57
CA ILE A 253 -16.11 9.44 -5.29
C ILE A 253 -17.60 9.13 -5.42
N GLY A 254 -18.35 9.92 -6.20
CA GLY A 254 -19.76 9.66 -6.52
C GLY A 254 -19.95 8.35 -7.30
N ALA A 255 -19.12 8.09 -8.29
CA ALA A 255 -19.15 6.86 -9.07
C ALA A 255 -18.79 5.62 -8.22
N MET A 256 -17.76 5.71 -7.38
CA MET A 256 -17.43 4.64 -6.42
C MET A 256 -18.59 4.39 -5.43
N ARG A 257 -19.26 5.44 -4.94
CA ARG A 257 -20.42 5.34 -4.06
C ARG A 257 -21.59 4.61 -4.75
N ALA A 258 -21.84 4.88 -6.02
CA ALA A 258 -22.88 4.21 -6.79
C ALA A 258 -22.54 2.72 -7.07
N PHE A 259 -21.27 2.40 -7.29
CA PHE A 259 -20.81 1.04 -7.59
C PHE A 259 -20.86 0.10 -6.37
N ARG A 260 -20.43 0.57 -5.20
CA ARG A 260 -20.18 -0.25 -4.00
C ARG A 260 -21.38 -1.06 -3.49
N PRO A 261 -22.62 -0.54 -3.46
CA PRO A 261 -23.79 -1.36 -3.08
C PRO A 261 -23.98 -2.58 -3.96
N THR A 262 -23.67 -2.47 -5.26
CA THR A 262 -23.80 -3.57 -6.23
C THR A 262 -22.90 -4.76 -5.89
N VAL A 263 -21.72 -4.51 -5.36
CA VAL A 263 -20.76 -5.58 -4.96
C VAL A 263 -20.84 -5.92 -3.47
N GLY A 264 -21.83 -5.36 -2.74
CA GLY A 264 -22.04 -5.63 -1.32
C GLY A 264 -20.91 -5.08 -0.43
N THR A 265 -20.20 -4.05 -0.87
CA THR A 265 -19.03 -3.53 -0.15
C THR A 265 -19.43 -2.36 0.75
N ALA A 266 -19.50 -2.64 2.06
CA ALA A 266 -19.77 -1.61 3.07
C ALA A 266 -18.99 -1.93 4.37
N PRO A 267 -18.25 -0.98 4.96
CA PRO A 267 -17.56 -1.20 6.22
C PRO A 267 -18.56 -1.39 7.37
N GLN A 268 -18.28 -2.32 8.29
CA GLN A 268 -19.11 -2.57 9.47
C GLN A 268 -19.13 -1.32 10.38
N GLU A 269 -20.31 -0.97 10.93
CA GLU A 269 -20.49 0.28 11.68
C GLU A 269 -19.59 0.34 12.93
N PHE A 270 -19.46 -0.74 13.67
CA PHE A 270 -18.57 -0.80 14.85
C PHE A 270 -17.08 -0.59 14.49
N VAL A 271 -16.64 -1.05 13.28
CA VAL A 271 -15.30 -0.75 12.77
C VAL A 271 -15.18 0.72 12.39
N GLN A 272 -16.23 1.29 11.78
CA GLN A 272 -16.22 2.71 11.41
C GLN A 272 -16.11 3.61 12.64
N ARG A 273 -16.83 3.32 13.74
CA ARG A 273 -16.75 4.06 15.01
C ARG A 273 -15.37 3.98 15.64
N ALA A 274 -14.75 2.80 15.65
CA ALA A 274 -13.34 2.65 16.06
C ALA A 274 -12.38 3.44 15.17
N SER A 275 -12.68 3.51 13.86
CA SER A 275 -11.88 4.26 12.89
C SER A 275 -11.98 5.78 13.09
N VAL A 276 -13.11 6.30 13.56
CA VAL A 276 -13.25 7.72 13.96
C VAL A 276 -12.20 8.06 15.02
N VAL A 277 -12.08 7.21 16.05
CA VAL A 277 -11.09 7.39 17.12
C VAL A 277 -9.66 7.30 16.56
N ALA A 278 -9.40 6.32 15.69
CA ALA A 278 -8.07 6.13 15.09
C ALA A 278 -7.63 7.34 14.23
N TRP A 279 -8.52 7.92 13.43
CA TRP A 279 -8.22 9.13 12.64
C TRP A 279 -8.12 10.40 13.51
N GLY A 280 -8.70 10.38 14.71
CA GLY A 280 -8.66 11.49 15.66
C GLY A 280 -7.38 11.57 16.50
N ASP A 281 -6.67 10.44 16.68
CA ASP A 281 -5.49 10.34 17.53
C ASP A 281 -4.19 10.29 16.73
N GLU A 282 -3.21 11.11 17.11
CA GLU A 282 -1.88 11.13 16.49
C GLU A 282 -0.80 10.53 17.40
N ALA A 283 -1.05 10.42 18.71
CA ALA A 283 -0.04 9.94 19.67
C ALA A 283 0.42 8.51 19.34
N HIS A 284 -0.52 7.60 19.07
CA HIS A 284 -0.16 6.23 18.68
C HIS A 284 0.61 6.14 17.34
N VAL A 285 0.40 7.12 16.45
CA VAL A 285 1.11 7.16 15.16
C VAL A 285 2.56 7.60 15.37
N GLU A 286 2.80 8.55 16.27
CA GLU A 286 4.15 8.98 16.66
C GLU A 286 4.92 7.83 17.31
N GLU A 287 4.28 7.09 18.20
CA GLU A 287 4.85 5.87 18.79
C GLU A 287 5.19 4.81 17.74
N ALA A 288 4.29 4.58 16.78
CA ALA A 288 4.52 3.64 15.68
C ALA A 288 5.71 4.09 14.82
N ARG A 289 5.80 5.37 14.44
CA ARG A 289 6.96 5.91 13.70
C ARG A 289 8.28 5.72 14.44
N ALA A 290 8.30 6.02 15.74
CA ALA A 290 9.49 5.83 16.57
C ALA A 290 9.92 4.36 16.60
N LEU A 291 8.96 3.44 16.71
CA LEU A 291 9.23 2.00 16.72
C LEU A 291 9.78 1.52 15.36
N TYR A 292 9.16 1.91 14.24
CA TYR A 292 9.65 1.53 12.91
C TYR A 292 11.05 2.10 12.62
N ARG A 293 11.33 3.32 13.09
CA ARG A 293 12.68 3.89 13.04
C ARG A 293 13.67 3.05 13.84
N ALA A 294 13.34 2.67 15.05
CA ALA A 294 14.21 1.82 15.88
C ALA A 294 14.48 0.45 15.25
N LYS A 295 13.48 -0.15 14.60
CA LYS A 295 13.64 -1.41 13.85
C LYS A 295 14.57 -1.25 12.64
N ARG A 296 14.40 -0.18 11.87
CA ARG A 296 15.30 0.16 10.76
C ARG A 296 16.74 0.32 11.26
N ASP A 297 16.93 1.13 12.28
CA ASP A 297 18.25 1.47 12.83
C ASP A 297 18.93 0.26 13.49
N ALA A 298 18.20 -0.79 13.84
CA ALA A 298 18.76 -2.05 14.32
C ALA A 298 19.33 -2.93 13.18
N LEU A 299 18.85 -2.75 11.94
CA LEU A 299 19.27 -3.59 10.79
C LEU A 299 20.28 -2.89 9.89
N LEU A 300 20.14 -1.59 9.65
CA LEU A 300 20.95 -0.83 8.70
C LEU A 300 22.46 -0.99 8.89
N PRO A 301 23.04 -0.79 10.10
CA PRO A 301 24.49 -0.87 10.28
C PRO A 301 25.06 -2.24 9.91
N MET A 302 24.32 -3.32 10.18
CA MET A 302 24.73 -4.68 9.84
C MET A 302 24.68 -4.90 8.32
N LEU A 303 23.60 -4.49 7.65
CA LEU A 303 23.49 -4.61 6.19
C LEU A 303 24.64 -3.85 5.50
N GLU A 304 24.93 -2.62 5.92
CA GLU A 304 26.02 -1.80 5.40
C GLU A 304 27.41 -2.44 5.67
N ALA A 305 27.63 -2.99 6.86
CA ALA A 305 28.88 -3.66 7.21
C ALA A 305 29.15 -4.90 6.34
N LYS A 306 28.10 -5.54 5.83
CA LYS A 306 28.17 -6.66 4.88
C LYS A 306 28.20 -6.22 3.42
N GLY A 307 28.32 -4.93 3.15
CA GLY A 307 28.35 -4.37 1.79
C GLY A 307 27.00 -4.35 1.09
N LEU A 308 25.90 -4.63 1.79
CA LEU A 308 24.55 -4.60 1.24
C LEU A 308 24.02 -3.15 1.26
N ARG A 309 23.70 -2.64 0.09
CA ARG A 309 23.21 -1.27 -0.07
C ARG A 309 21.69 -1.21 0.03
N VAL A 310 21.20 -0.34 0.91
CA VAL A 310 19.77 0.01 0.93
C VAL A 310 19.53 1.13 -0.08
N ALA A 311 18.83 0.82 -1.17
CA ALA A 311 18.68 1.71 -2.32
C ALA A 311 17.72 2.90 -2.05
N ALA A 312 16.73 2.70 -1.20
CA ALA A 312 15.78 3.73 -0.79
C ALA A 312 15.46 3.55 0.70
N SER A 313 14.23 3.68 1.14
CA SER A 313 13.80 3.58 2.56
C SER A 313 13.71 4.94 3.26
N ARG A 314 13.09 5.92 2.56
CA ARG A 314 12.80 7.25 3.15
C ARG A 314 11.52 7.22 3.99
N ALA A 315 10.58 6.33 3.62
CA ALA A 315 9.31 6.18 4.30
C ALA A 315 8.73 4.76 4.08
N GLY A 316 7.62 4.46 4.74
CA GLY A 316 7.03 3.13 4.77
C GLY A 316 7.60 2.26 5.87
N MET A 317 7.54 0.96 5.68
CA MET A 317 7.99 -0.05 6.63
C MET A 317 8.90 -1.07 5.95
N TYR A 318 9.67 -0.63 4.94
CA TYR A 318 10.47 -1.50 4.10
C TYR A 318 11.90 -1.01 3.97
N LEU A 319 12.85 -1.98 3.94
CA LEU A 319 14.18 -1.77 3.41
C LEU A 319 14.24 -2.46 2.05
N TRP A 320 14.64 -1.72 1.02
CA TRP A 320 14.85 -2.22 -0.33
C TRP A 320 16.34 -2.38 -0.55
N VAL A 321 16.79 -3.63 -0.46
CA VAL A 321 18.21 -3.97 -0.37
C VAL A 321 18.69 -4.53 -1.69
N GLU A 322 19.69 -3.90 -2.28
CA GLU A 322 20.38 -4.41 -3.46
C GLU A 322 21.23 -5.62 -3.09
N VAL A 323 21.20 -6.64 -3.92
CA VAL A 323 21.98 -7.88 -3.74
C VAL A 323 22.73 -8.21 -5.02
N GLU A 324 23.93 -8.76 -4.85
CA GLU A 324 24.70 -9.28 -5.99
C GLU A 324 24.14 -10.62 -6.45
N GLY A 325 23.96 -10.77 -7.77
CA GLY A 325 23.49 -11.99 -8.39
C GLY A 325 21.99 -12.23 -8.29
N ASP A 326 21.57 -13.46 -8.11
CA ASP A 326 20.17 -13.90 -8.09
C ASP A 326 19.52 -13.60 -6.73
N ALA A 327 18.55 -12.69 -6.71
CA ALA A 327 17.84 -12.27 -5.50
C ALA A 327 16.93 -13.37 -4.91
N ASP A 328 16.40 -14.27 -5.74
CA ASP A 328 15.62 -15.42 -5.29
C ASP A 328 16.53 -16.42 -4.55
N ALA A 329 17.71 -16.75 -5.10
CA ALA A 329 18.71 -17.60 -4.45
C ALA A 329 19.24 -16.94 -3.15
N PHE A 330 19.42 -15.62 -3.13
CA PHE A 330 19.80 -14.89 -1.93
C PHE A 330 18.73 -15.03 -0.84
N ALA A 331 17.45 -14.83 -1.18
CA ALA A 331 16.35 -14.97 -0.23
C ALA A 331 16.20 -16.40 0.30
N GLU A 332 16.39 -17.41 -0.56
CA GLU A 332 16.41 -18.83 -0.15
C GLU A 332 17.56 -19.13 0.82
N ARG A 333 18.76 -18.62 0.57
CA ARG A 333 19.89 -18.76 1.50
C ARG A 333 19.60 -18.18 2.86
N LEU A 334 19.02 -16.94 2.93
CA LEU A 334 18.65 -16.33 4.21
C LEU A 334 17.58 -17.14 4.94
N LEU A 335 16.61 -17.67 4.20
CA LEU A 335 15.55 -18.53 4.78
C LEU A 335 16.13 -19.77 5.46
N GLU A 336 17.16 -20.41 4.89
CA GLU A 336 17.84 -21.56 5.50
C GLU A 336 18.51 -21.19 6.84
N HIS A 337 18.91 -19.92 7.01
CA HIS A 337 19.46 -19.38 8.28
C HIS A 337 18.38 -18.76 9.18
N GLY A 338 17.10 -18.96 8.87
CA GLY A 338 16.00 -18.49 9.70
C GLY A 338 15.55 -17.03 9.45
N VAL A 339 16.11 -16.34 8.46
CA VAL A 339 15.70 -14.98 8.10
C VAL A 339 14.88 -15.00 6.81
N VAL A 340 13.61 -14.59 6.91
CA VAL A 340 12.69 -14.56 5.76
C VAL A 340 12.64 -13.16 5.17
N VAL A 341 12.93 -13.04 3.87
CA VAL A 341 12.77 -11.80 3.09
C VAL A 341 11.94 -12.08 1.83
N SER A 342 11.43 -11.05 1.18
CA SER A 342 10.79 -11.21 -0.13
C SER A 342 11.77 -10.86 -1.24
N PRO A 343 12.03 -11.76 -2.21
CA PRO A 343 12.77 -11.38 -3.40
C PRO A 343 12.02 -10.32 -4.20
N GLY A 344 12.76 -9.46 -4.87
CA GLY A 344 12.20 -8.33 -5.61
C GLY A 344 11.36 -8.76 -6.82
N SER A 345 11.64 -9.93 -7.39
CA SER A 345 10.84 -10.57 -8.43
C SER A 345 9.34 -10.72 -8.08
N PHE A 346 9.00 -10.75 -6.77
CA PHE A 346 7.60 -10.80 -6.31
C PHE A 346 6.81 -9.52 -6.58
N PHE A 347 7.50 -8.43 -6.89
CA PHE A 347 6.93 -7.10 -7.15
C PHE A 347 7.01 -6.70 -8.62
N GLY A 348 7.43 -7.61 -9.47
CA GLY A 348 7.59 -7.44 -10.90
C GLY A 348 9.06 -7.52 -11.36
N PRO A 349 9.29 -7.69 -12.68
CA PRO A 349 10.62 -7.84 -13.26
C PRO A 349 11.61 -6.72 -12.90
N SER A 350 11.15 -5.48 -12.77
CA SER A 350 12.00 -4.35 -12.37
C SER A 350 12.49 -4.42 -10.90
N GLY A 351 12.03 -5.42 -10.15
CA GLY A 351 12.51 -5.69 -8.80
C GLY A 351 13.66 -6.68 -8.74
N GLU A 352 14.11 -7.25 -9.86
CA GLU A 352 15.26 -8.16 -9.90
C GLU A 352 16.53 -7.47 -9.40
N GLY A 353 17.40 -8.22 -8.71
CA GLY A 353 18.60 -7.68 -8.07
C GLY A 353 18.36 -7.05 -6.69
N TYR A 354 17.14 -7.14 -6.17
CA TYR A 354 16.79 -6.62 -4.85
C TYR A 354 16.05 -7.64 -3.99
N VAL A 355 16.12 -7.45 -2.67
CA VAL A 355 15.24 -8.11 -1.70
C VAL A 355 14.57 -7.06 -0.80
N ARG A 356 13.35 -7.36 -0.35
CA ARG A 356 12.62 -6.50 0.56
C ARG A 356 12.59 -7.06 1.97
N PHE A 357 13.04 -6.28 2.94
CA PHE A 357 12.79 -6.51 4.36
C PHE A 357 11.58 -5.68 4.81
N ALA A 358 10.50 -6.33 5.25
CA ALA A 358 9.38 -5.67 5.91
C ALA A 358 9.64 -5.59 7.42
N LEU A 359 9.70 -4.39 7.99
CA LEU A 359 10.05 -4.13 9.39
C LEU A 359 8.90 -4.55 10.38
N VAL A 360 8.32 -5.72 10.16
CA VAL A 360 7.19 -6.25 10.94
C VAL A 360 7.59 -7.09 12.16
N PRO A 361 8.77 -7.75 12.24
CA PRO A 361 9.20 -8.41 13.46
C PRO A 361 9.35 -7.43 14.63
N SER A 362 9.37 -7.96 15.84
CA SER A 362 9.64 -7.14 17.04
C SER A 362 11.03 -6.48 16.96
N LEU A 363 11.25 -5.40 17.70
CA LEU A 363 12.57 -4.77 17.76
C LEU A 363 13.66 -5.75 18.26
N GLU A 364 13.29 -6.66 19.18
CA GLU A 364 14.18 -7.72 19.65
C GLU A 364 14.52 -8.69 18.53
N ASP A 365 13.52 -9.13 17.75
CA ASP A 365 13.75 -10.00 16.61
C ASP A 365 14.57 -9.31 15.51
N CYS A 366 14.40 -8.01 15.29
CA CYS A 366 15.25 -7.26 14.36
C CYS A 366 16.73 -7.30 14.79
N ARG A 367 17.02 -7.19 16.08
CA ARG A 367 18.38 -7.31 16.61
C ARG A 367 18.92 -8.74 16.49
N ARG A 368 18.10 -9.74 16.79
CA ARG A 368 18.46 -11.15 16.59
C ARG A 368 18.74 -11.48 15.14
N ALA A 369 17.91 -10.97 14.22
CA ALA A 369 18.12 -11.14 12.79
C ALA A 369 19.43 -10.51 12.33
N ALA A 370 19.81 -9.34 12.86
CA ALA A 370 21.11 -8.72 12.55
C ALA A 370 22.27 -9.66 12.90
N ALA A 371 22.22 -10.34 14.06
CA ALA A 371 23.24 -11.32 14.45
C ALA A 371 23.23 -12.57 13.53
N LEU A 372 22.05 -13.11 13.19
CA LEU A 372 21.94 -14.25 12.27
C LEU A 372 22.46 -13.93 10.86
N LEU A 373 22.25 -12.69 10.40
CA LEU A 373 22.75 -12.23 9.09
C LEU A 373 24.27 -12.07 9.07
N GLU A 374 24.92 -11.81 10.22
CA GLU A 374 26.37 -11.82 10.31
C GLU A 374 26.98 -13.18 9.96
N ASP A 375 26.29 -14.27 10.32
CA ASP A 375 26.73 -15.64 10.05
C ASP A 375 26.32 -16.13 8.65
N ALA A 376 25.21 -15.59 8.08
CA ALA A 376 24.64 -15.99 6.82
C ALA A 376 25.25 -15.31 5.59
N LEU A 377 25.90 -14.15 5.79
CA LEU A 377 26.49 -13.25 4.79
C LEU A 377 28.00 -13.09 4.99
#